data_9380b6169c3f1babc6a79f6faad264c3
#
_entry.id   9380b6169c3f1babc6a79f6faad264c3
#
_cell.length_a   1.000
_cell.length_b   1.000
_cell.length_c   1.000
_cell.angle_alpha   90.00
_cell.angle_beta   90.00
_cell.angle_gamma   90.00
#
_symmetry.space_group_name_H-M   'P 1'
#
loop_
_entity.id
_entity.type
_entity.pdbx_description
1 polymer ?
#
loop_
_entity_poly.entity_id
_entity_poly.type
_entity_poly.pdbx_seq_one_letter_code
_entity_poly.pdbx_strand_id
1 'polypeptide(L)'
;MSANLHSNSTHVWHALEIDKTIQVLESDRDAGLSASQVQQRLEQYGSNELQESGGRSPLAILIDQFKNIMLLMLIAVAVVSAVLDLRSNEFPKDAIAISLIVVLNGILGYVQESRAEKALAALKKLSAPLVRVMRDGKLTEVAAKELVPGDIMLIEAGVQLAADGRIIEESNLQIRESALTGESHAVEKQADIQVPEETSLGDRVNLVYQGTEVSQGRAKVIVTGTGMQTELGKIAALLQGVESEPTPLQQRMSQLGNVLVAGAMVLVALVVIGGVWRL
;
A
#
# COMPACT_ATOMS: atom_id res chain seq x y z
N MET A 1 -27.95 11.38 -26.12
CA MET A 1 -27.00 10.55 -26.90
C MET A 1 -25.63 10.75 -26.30
N SER A 2 -25.31 10.00 -25.23
CA SER A 2 -24.05 10.14 -24.50
C SER A 2 -23.10 9.09 -25.07
N ALA A 3 -22.07 9.56 -25.77
CA ALA A 3 -21.03 8.71 -26.32
C ALA A 3 -20.15 8.20 -25.16
N ASN A 4 -20.18 6.89 -24.94
CA ASN A 4 -19.26 6.16 -24.08
C ASN A 4 -17.82 6.32 -24.61
N LEU A 5 -17.04 7.23 -24.02
CA LEU A 5 -15.59 7.31 -24.20
C LEU A 5 -14.89 6.47 -23.12
N HIS A 6 -15.22 5.19 -23.06
CA HIS A 6 -14.39 4.19 -22.40
C HIS A 6 -13.41 3.60 -23.43
N SER A 7 -12.53 4.43 -23.97
CA SER A 7 -11.35 3.92 -24.66
C SER A 7 -10.19 4.02 -23.68
N ASN A 8 -9.81 2.88 -23.13
CA ASN A 8 -8.55 2.64 -22.43
C ASN A 8 -7.40 2.70 -23.45
N SER A 9 -7.30 3.84 -24.17
CA SER A 9 -6.17 4.12 -25.04
C SER A 9 -5.03 4.54 -24.13
N THR A 10 -4.10 3.62 -23.89
CA THR A 10 -2.81 3.91 -23.27
C THR A 10 -2.08 4.90 -24.18
N HIS A 11 -2.26 6.19 -23.91
CA HIS A 11 -1.53 7.23 -24.64
C HIS A 11 -0.05 7.11 -24.31
N VAL A 12 0.77 7.11 -25.37
CA VAL A 12 2.23 7.09 -25.23
C VAL A 12 2.72 8.53 -25.06
N TRP A 13 2.62 9.03 -23.80
CA TRP A 13 2.81 10.44 -23.48
C TRP A 13 4.16 11.02 -23.91
N HIS A 14 5.25 10.22 -23.91
CA HIS A 14 6.57 10.66 -24.34
C HIS A 14 6.68 10.88 -25.86
N ALA A 15 5.81 10.27 -26.63
CA ALA A 15 5.78 10.46 -28.09
C ALA A 15 4.88 11.61 -28.53
N LEU A 16 4.06 12.16 -27.60
CA LEU A 16 3.16 13.27 -27.91
C LEU A 16 3.85 14.63 -27.75
N GLU A 17 3.47 15.57 -28.60
CA GLU A 17 3.80 16.98 -28.43
C GLU A 17 3.12 17.56 -27.18
N ILE A 18 3.72 18.63 -26.61
CA ILE A 18 3.22 19.28 -25.39
C ILE A 18 1.76 19.73 -25.58
N ASP A 19 1.47 20.48 -26.65
CA ASP A 19 0.14 21.02 -26.91
C ASP A 19 -0.89 19.90 -27.13
N LYS A 20 -0.50 18.82 -27.78
CA LYS A 20 -1.34 17.64 -27.93
C LYS A 20 -1.64 16.97 -26.61
N THR A 21 -0.64 16.86 -25.73
CA THR A 21 -0.80 16.30 -24.39
C THR A 21 -1.78 17.13 -23.56
N ILE A 22 -1.62 18.46 -23.56
CA ILE A 22 -2.53 19.39 -22.87
C ILE A 22 -3.95 19.26 -23.42
N GLN A 23 -4.10 19.18 -24.74
CA GLN A 23 -5.41 19.02 -25.40
C GLN A 23 -6.08 17.68 -25.02
N VAL A 24 -5.34 16.57 -25.05
CA VAL A 24 -5.87 15.23 -24.69
C VAL A 24 -6.30 15.19 -23.23
N LEU A 25 -5.53 15.85 -22.36
CA LEU A 25 -5.85 15.93 -20.93
C LEU A 25 -6.86 17.07 -20.62
N GLU A 26 -7.39 17.77 -21.63
CA GLU A 26 -8.36 18.86 -21.46
C GLU A 26 -7.95 19.82 -20.34
N SER A 27 -6.67 20.22 -20.32
CA SER A 27 -6.08 21.11 -19.32
C SER A 27 -5.68 22.45 -19.96
N ASP A 28 -5.22 23.38 -19.13
CA ASP A 28 -4.68 24.66 -19.58
C ASP A 28 -3.27 24.84 -18.98
N ARG A 29 -2.31 25.31 -19.81
CA ARG A 29 -0.92 25.47 -19.43
C ARG A 29 -0.71 26.48 -18.30
N ASP A 30 -1.51 27.57 -18.31
CA ASP A 30 -1.34 28.70 -17.40
C ASP A 30 -2.40 28.74 -16.30
N ALA A 31 -3.63 28.37 -16.60
CA ALA A 31 -4.71 28.33 -15.64
C ALA A 31 -4.81 26.99 -14.89
N GLY A 32 -4.35 25.88 -15.48
CA GLY A 32 -4.54 24.54 -14.92
C GLY A 32 -6.01 24.10 -14.97
N LEU A 33 -6.37 23.15 -14.14
CA LEU A 33 -7.74 22.65 -14.01
C LEU A 33 -8.58 23.57 -13.12
N SER A 34 -9.86 23.70 -13.42
CA SER A 34 -10.85 24.30 -12.53
C SER A 34 -11.23 23.34 -11.37
N ALA A 35 -11.73 23.92 -10.28
CA ALA A 35 -12.17 23.12 -9.12
C ALA A 35 -13.22 22.07 -9.49
N SER A 36 -14.13 22.36 -10.42
CA SER A 36 -15.15 21.40 -10.90
C SER A 36 -14.54 20.26 -11.69
N GLN A 37 -13.54 20.52 -12.54
CA GLN A 37 -12.83 19.49 -13.30
C GLN A 37 -12.04 18.59 -12.35
N VAL A 38 -11.37 19.16 -11.36
CA VAL A 38 -10.63 18.38 -10.33
C VAL A 38 -11.57 17.43 -9.60
N GLN A 39 -12.74 17.90 -9.13
CA GLN A 39 -13.70 17.06 -8.45
C GLN A 39 -14.20 15.91 -9.33
N GLN A 40 -14.55 16.20 -10.57
CA GLN A 40 -14.99 15.19 -11.55
C GLN A 40 -13.91 14.14 -11.82
N ARG A 41 -12.64 14.57 -11.96
CA ARG A 41 -11.51 13.67 -12.19
C ARG A 41 -11.17 12.84 -10.97
N LEU A 42 -11.30 13.41 -9.77
CA LEU A 42 -11.10 12.67 -8.53
C LEU A 42 -12.16 11.55 -8.37
N GLU A 43 -13.39 11.79 -8.79
CA GLU A 43 -14.44 10.77 -8.82
C GLU A 43 -14.17 9.70 -9.90
N GLN A 44 -13.60 10.09 -11.04
CA GLN A 44 -13.33 9.20 -12.18
C GLN A 44 -12.07 8.34 -11.97
N TYR A 45 -10.95 8.95 -11.53
CA TYR A 45 -9.64 8.28 -11.42
C TYR A 45 -9.32 7.81 -10.00
N GLY A 46 -10.03 8.31 -9.00
CA GLY A 46 -9.78 8.04 -7.59
C GLY A 46 -8.63 8.86 -7.01
N SER A 47 -8.31 8.58 -5.77
CA SER A 47 -7.20 9.21 -5.04
C SER A 47 -5.85 8.77 -5.61
N ASN A 48 -4.87 9.69 -5.66
CA ASN A 48 -3.49 9.39 -6.05
C ASN A 48 -2.75 8.67 -4.91
N GLU A 49 -3.15 7.44 -4.66
CA GLU A 49 -2.57 6.56 -3.65
C GLU A 49 -2.27 5.19 -4.27
N LEU A 50 -1.14 4.63 -3.92
CA LEU A 50 -0.86 3.23 -4.25
C LEU A 50 -1.78 2.36 -3.39
N GLN A 51 -2.53 1.46 -4.03
CA GLN A 51 -3.33 0.49 -3.28
C GLN A 51 -2.38 -0.43 -2.51
N GLU A 52 -2.29 -0.21 -1.22
CA GLU A 52 -1.71 -1.22 -0.35
C GLU A 52 -2.63 -2.43 -0.36
N SER A 53 -2.07 -3.64 -0.40
CA SER A 53 -2.84 -4.87 -0.16
C SER A 53 -3.66 -4.65 1.09
N GLY A 54 -4.98 -4.56 0.96
CA GLY A 54 -5.91 -3.95 1.89
C GLY A 54 -5.59 -4.25 3.34
N GLY A 55 -5.67 -3.25 4.19
CA GLY A 55 -5.53 -3.42 5.63
C GLY A 55 -6.37 -4.62 6.09
N ARG A 56 -5.85 -5.40 7.03
CA ARG A 56 -6.53 -6.62 7.50
C ARG A 56 -7.93 -6.27 7.96
N SER A 57 -8.94 -6.98 7.47
CA SER A 57 -10.31 -6.76 7.93
C SER A 57 -10.39 -7.03 9.44
N PRO A 58 -11.27 -6.32 10.19
CA PRO A 58 -11.44 -6.56 11.63
C PRO A 58 -11.71 -8.02 11.97
N LEU A 59 -12.44 -8.72 11.09
CA LEU A 59 -12.73 -10.13 11.24
C LEU A 59 -11.48 -11.01 11.01
N ALA A 60 -10.62 -10.65 10.05
CA ALA A 60 -9.36 -11.35 9.82
C ALA A 60 -8.42 -11.19 11.02
N ILE A 61 -8.31 -9.99 11.59
CA ILE A 61 -7.53 -9.75 12.82
C ILE A 61 -8.03 -10.63 13.95
N LEU A 62 -9.35 -10.71 14.14
CA LEU A 62 -9.94 -11.55 15.20
C LEU A 62 -9.64 -13.04 14.96
N ILE A 63 -9.82 -13.54 13.74
CA ILE A 63 -9.55 -14.95 13.40
C ILE A 63 -8.06 -15.28 13.56
N ASP A 64 -7.17 -14.36 13.19
CA ASP A 64 -5.73 -14.56 13.31
C ASP A 64 -5.27 -14.70 14.77
N GLN A 65 -5.99 -14.06 15.73
CA GLN A 65 -5.72 -14.29 17.16
C GLN A 65 -5.90 -15.77 17.53
N PHE A 66 -6.89 -16.46 16.97
CA PHE A 66 -7.15 -17.87 17.27
C PHE A 66 -6.27 -18.86 16.50
N LYS A 67 -5.50 -18.40 15.49
CA LYS A 67 -4.50 -19.22 14.80
C LYS A 67 -3.21 -19.42 15.58
N ASN A 68 -3.03 -18.67 16.68
CA ASN A 68 -1.87 -18.84 17.53
C ASN A 68 -1.87 -20.25 18.14
N ILE A 69 -0.77 -20.98 17.95
CA ILE A 69 -0.63 -22.38 18.39
C ILE A 69 -0.82 -22.53 19.91
N MET A 70 -0.43 -21.54 20.72
CA MET A 70 -0.66 -21.56 22.15
C MET A 70 -2.15 -21.49 22.49
N LEU A 71 -2.91 -20.64 21.77
CA LEU A 71 -4.36 -20.54 21.97
C LEU A 71 -5.08 -21.81 21.53
N LEU A 72 -4.66 -22.38 20.39
CA LEU A 72 -5.17 -23.68 19.92
C LEU A 72 -4.93 -24.79 20.93
N MET A 73 -3.76 -24.80 21.60
CA MET A 73 -3.48 -25.76 22.68
C MET A 73 -4.41 -25.56 23.87
N LEU A 74 -4.61 -24.31 24.31
CA LEU A 74 -5.54 -24.03 25.42
C LEU A 74 -6.97 -24.46 25.07
N ILE A 75 -7.41 -24.23 23.83
CA ILE A 75 -8.71 -24.73 23.35
C ILE A 75 -8.78 -26.26 23.39
N ALA A 76 -7.72 -26.92 22.91
CA ALA A 76 -7.67 -28.39 22.96
C ALA A 76 -7.72 -28.92 24.40
N VAL A 77 -6.99 -28.32 25.33
CA VAL A 77 -7.04 -28.68 26.77
C VAL A 77 -8.42 -28.43 27.36
N ALA A 78 -9.05 -27.29 27.05
CA ALA A 78 -10.41 -27.00 27.51
C ALA A 78 -11.42 -28.04 27.02
N VAL A 79 -11.33 -28.46 25.75
CA VAL A 79 -12.19 -29.50 25.18
C VAL A 79 -11.97 -30.85 25.86
N VAL A 80 -10.70 -31.26 26.06
CA VAL A 80 -10.38 -32.51 26.77
C VAL A 80 -10.91 -32.48 28.21
N SER A 81 -10.67 -31.40 28.96
CA SER A 81 -11.19 -31.22 30.32
C SER A 81 -12.71 -31.31 30.36
N ALA A 82 -13.41 -30.63 29.46
CA ALA A 82 -14.86 -30.67 29.37
C ALA A 82 -15.40 -32.10 29.12
N VAL A 83 -14.72 -32.86 28.26
CA VAL A 83 -15.13 -34.24 27.93
C VAL A 83 -14.92 -35.16 29.15
N LEU A 84 -13.82 -35.01 29.88
CA LEU A 84 -13.54 -35.82 31.07
C LEU A 84 -14.53 -35.51 32.20
N ASP A 85 -14.77 -34.23 32.50
CA ASP A 85 -15.72 -33.80 33.53
C ASP A 85 -17.16 -34.27 33.24
N LEU A 86 -17.58 -34.15 31.97
CA LEU A 86 -18.91 -34.66 31.54
C LEU A 86 -19.04 -36.18 31.67
N ARG A 87 -17.96 -36.93 31.42
CA ARG A 87 -17.96 -38.41 31.63
C ARG A 87 -18.05 -38.78 33.09
N SER A 88 -17.40 -37.99 33.96
CA SER A 88 -17.38 -38.18 35.42
C SER A 88 -18.68 -37.64 36.09
N ASN A 89 -19.62 -37.11 35.30
CA ASN A 89 -20.82 -36.43 35.81
C ASN A 89 -20.51 -35.24 36.72
N GLU A 90 -19.35 -34.62 36.55
CA GLU A 90 -18.92 -33.44 37.30
C GLU A 90 -19.12 -32.15 36.48
N PHE A 91 -19.23 -31.02 37.16
CA PHE A 91 -19.37 -29.70 36.52
C PHE A 91 -18.03 -29.25 35.93
N PRO A 92 -17.92 -28.89 34.63
CA PRO A 92 -16.65 -28.62 33.94
C PRO A 92 -16.06 -27.24 34.30
N LYS A 93 -15.62 -27.06 35.55
CA LYS A 93 -15.11 -25.80 36.07
C LYS A 93 -13.82 -25.36 35.36
N ASP A 94 -12.92 -26.32 35.13
CA ASP A 94 -11.60 -26.05 34.53
C ASP A 94 -11.76 -25.68 33.04
N ALA A 95 -12.62 -26.38 32.32
CA ALA A 95 -12.93 -26.06 30.92
C ALA A 95 -13.55 -24.66 30.78
N ILE A 96 -14.42 -24.26 31.69
CA ILE A 96 -15.03 -22.92 31.71
C ILE A 96 -13.97 -21.85 32.02
N ALA A 97 -13.11 -22.08 33.00
CA ALA A 97 -12.03 -21.16 33.37
C ALA A 97 -11.05 -20.96 32.21
N ILE A 98 -10.63 -22.04 31.55
CA ILE A 98 -9.72 -21.97 30.37
C ILE A 98 -10.41 -21.26 29.20
N SER A 99 -11.69 -21.57 28.93
CA SER A 99 -12.46 -20.90 27.87
C SER A 99 -12.58 -19.40 28.11
N LEU A 100 -12.79 -18.97 29.36
CA LEU A 100 -12.83 -17.56 29.72
C LEU A 100 -11.48 -16.88 29.45
N ILE A 101 -10.38 -17.53 29.80
CA ILE A 101 -9.02 -17.02 29.50
C ILE A 101 -8.78 -16.89 28.00
N VAL A 102 -9.20 -17.88 27.20
CA VAL A 102 -9.07 -17.86 25.74
C VAL A 102 -9.85 -16.70 25.14
N VAL A 103 -11.09 -16.47 25.58
CA VAL A 103 -11.92 -15.36 25.11
C VAL A 103 -11.31 -14.02 25.50
N LEU A 104 -10.86 -13.87 26.75
CA LEU A 104 -10.20 -12.64 27.22
C LEU A 104 -8.92 -12.35 26.43
N ASN A 105 -8.09 -13.35 26.17
CA ASN A 105 -6.88 -13.19 25.35
C ASN A 105 -7.23 -12.80 23.90
N GLY A 106 -8.25 -13.40 23.30
CA GLY A 106 -8.70 -13.04 21.95
C GLY A 106 -9.18 -11.59 21.87
N ILE A 107 -9.98 -11.14 22.85
CA ILE A 107 -10.44 -9.74 22.92
C ILE A 107 -9.26 -8.79 23.13
N LEU A 108 -8.36 -9.10 24.06
CA LEU A 108 -7.20 -8.26 24.35
C LEU A 108 -6.27 -8.14 23.15
N GLY A 109 -5.98 -9.27 22.46
CA GLY A 109 -5.17 -9.28 21.25
C GLY A 109 -5.81 -8.46 20.13
N TYR A 110 -7.11 -8.60 19.90
CA TYR A 110 -7.84 -7.78 18.94
C TYR A 110 -7.76 -6.28 19.25
N VAL A 111 -7.95 -5.89 20.50
CA VAL A 111 -7.89 -4.47 20.92
C VAL A 111 -6.48 -3.91 20.73
N GLN A 112 -5.43 -4.67 21.08
CA GLN A 112 -4.03 -4.25 20.92
C GLN A 112 -3.68 -4.07 19.44
N GLU A 113 -3.98 -5.06 18.59
CA GLU A 113 -3.71 -5.01 17.15
C GLU A 113 -4.47 -3.87 16.47
N SER A 114 -5.78 -3.72 16.77
CA SER A 114 -6.61 -2.64 16.22
C SER A 114 -6.10 -1.26 16.63
N ARG A 115 -5.57 -1.09 17.85
CA ARG A 115 -4.95 0.18 18.28
C ARG A 115 -3.65 0.45 17.55
N ALA A 116 -2.82 -0.58 17.33
CA ALA A 116 -1.57 -0.45 16.59
C ALA A 116 -1.83 -0.04 15.13
N GLU A 117 -2.77 -0.67 14.44
CA GLU A 117 -3.15 -0.30 13.09
C GLU A 117 -3.68 1.14 12.98
N LYS A 118 -4.55 1.55 13.93
CA LYS A 118 -5.06 2.93 13.96
C LYS A 118 -3.95 3.95 14.20
N ALA A 119 -2.98 3.65 15.05
CA ALA A 119 -1.83 4.52 15.31
C ALA A 119 -0.95 4.67 14.06
N LEU A 120 -0.67 3.56 13.34
CA LEU A 120 0.05 3.58 12.07
C LEU A 120 -0.68 4.38 11.00
N ALA A 121 -2.00 4.20 10.87
CA ALA A 121 -2.82 4.96 9.92
C ALA A 121 -2.82 6.47 10.24
N ALA A 122 -2.82 6.85 11.51
CA ALA A 122 -2.72 8.25 11.94
C ALA A 122 -1.35 8.85 11.59
N LEU A 123 -0.25 8.11 11.80
CA LEU A 123 1.11 8.54 11.41
C LEU A 123 1.23 8.74 9.90
N LYS A 124 0.68 7.83 9.09
CA LYS A 124 0.65 7.97 7.62
C LYS A 124 -0.08 9.23 7.18
N LYS A 125 -1.18 9.60 7.82
CA LYS A 125 -1.92 10.84 7.50
C LYS A 125 -1.13 12.10 7.78
N LEU A 126 -0.27 12.12 8.81
CA LEU A 126 0.58 13.26 9.15
C LEU A 126 1.74 13.47 8.17
N SER A 127 2.13 12.43 7.44
CA SER A 127 3.24 12.45 6.47
C SER A 127 2.79 12.65 5.03
N ALA A 128 1.54 13.04 4.77
CA ALA A 128 1.07 13.26 3.41
C ALA A 128 1.82 14.43 2.76
N PRO A 129 2.61 14.22 1.70
CA PRO A 129 3.36 15.29 1.05
C PRO A 129 2.40 16.30 0.42
N LEU A 130 2.79 17.58 0.50
CA LEU A 130 2.12 18.66 -0.21
C LEU A 130 2.78 18.89 -1.57
N VAL A 131 1.98 19.19 -2.57
CA VAL A 131 2.42 19.44 -3.94
C VAL A 131 1.88 20.80 -4.40
N ARG A 132 2.73 21.60 -5.04
CA ARG A 132 2.31 22.86 -5.64
C ARG A 132 1.75 22.62 -7.04
N VAL A 133 0.53 23.05 -7.26
CA VAL A 133 -0.19 22.92 -8.52
C VAL A 133 -0.77 24.26 -8.95
N MET A 134 -0.95 24.43 -10.26
CA MET A 134 -1.71 25.50 -10.84
C MET A 134 -3.16 25.05 -11.03
N ARG A 135 -4.09 25.70 -10.35
CA ARG A 135 -5.55 25.48 -10.48
C ARG A 135 -6.29 26.81 -10.48
N ASP A 136 -7.27 26.97 -11.34
CA ASP A 136 -8.02 28.22 -11.53
C ASP A 136 -7.11 29.46 -11.71
N GLY A 137 -5.98 29.32 -12.40
CA GLY A 137 -4.98 30.38 -12.60
C GLY A 137 -4.21 30.78 -11.32
N LYS A 138 -4.28 29.99 -10.26
CA LYS A 138 -3.60 30.29 -8.98
C LYS A 138 -2.70 29.13 -8.58
N LEU A 139 -1.52 29.48 -8.07
CA LEU A 139 -0.64 28.53 -7.43
C LEU A 139 -1.21 28.12 -6.07
N THR A 140 -1.49 26.83 -5.90
CA THR A 140 -2.11 26.28 -4.69
C THR A 140 -1.32 25.06 -4.22
N GLU A 141 -1.18 24.86 -2.92
CA GLU A 141 -0.66 23.65 -2.33
C GLU A 141 -1.81 22.68 -2.04
N VAL A 142 -1.68 21.45 -2.54
CA VAL A 142 -2.67 20.40 -2.35
C VAL A 142 -1.99 19.14 -1.77
N ALA A 143 -2.73 18.29 -1.10
CA ALA A 143 -2.21 17.01 -0.70
C ALA A 143 -1.91 16.15 -1.94
N ALA A 144 -0.79 15.45 -1.97
CA ALA A 144 -0.38 14.60 -3.10
C ALA A 144 -1.48 13.63 -3.54
N LYS A 145 -2.28 13.12 -2.60
CA LYS A 145 -3.41 12.22 -2.86
C LYS A 145 -4.56 12.88 -3.66
N GLU A 146 -4.61 14.20 -3.72
CA GLU A 146 -5.63 14.97 -4.45
C GLU A 146 -5.20 15.35 -5.86
N LEU A 147 -4.01 14.89 -6.30
CA LEU A 147 -3.56 15.06 -7.68
C LEU A 147 -4.42 14.21 -8.61
N VAL A 148 -4.74 14.80 -9.76
CA VAL A 148 -5.49 14.14 -10.83
C VAL A 148 -4.79 14.31 -12.17
N PRO A 149 -4.98 13.39 -13.14
CA PRO A 149 -4.47 13.59 -14.50
C PRO A 149 -4.95 14.92 -15.08
N GLY A 150 -4.01 15.69 -15.66
CA GLY A 150 -4.24 17.04 -16.18
C GLY A 150 -3.91 18.17 -15.21
N ASP A 151 -3.61 17.91 -13.94
CA ASP A 151 -3.05 18.93 -13.05
C ASP A 151 -1.69 19.43 -13.57
N ILE A 152 -1.42 20.71 -13.37
CA ILE A 152 -0.12 21.31 -13.68
C ILE A 152 0.68 21.39 -12.38
N MET A 153 1.64 20.48 -12.18
CA MET A 153 2.56 20.50 -11.03
C MET A 153 3.73 21.44 -11.27
N LEU A 154 4.11 22.18 -10.24
CA LEU A 154 5.35 22.95 -10.20
C LEU A 154 6.35 22.22 -9.31
N ILE A 155 7.46 21.82 -9.91
CA ILE A 155 8.51 21.06 -9.23
C ILE A 155 9.83 21.85 -9.21
N GLU A 156 10.62 21.68 -8.16
CA GLU A 156 11.94 22.31 -7.97
C GLU A 156 12.89 21.38 -7.20
N ALA A 157 14.17 21.73 -7.19
CA ALA A 157 15.19 20.92 -6.50
C ALA A 157 14.82 20.60 -5.06
N GLY A 158 14.99 19.32 -4.67
CA GLY A 158 14.65 18.77 -3.35
C GLY A 158 13.22 18.24 -3.24
N VAL A 159 12.38 18.39 -4.27
CA VAL A 159 11.01 17.88 -4.27
C VAL A 159 10.99 16.42 -4.75
N GLN A 160 10.27 15.55 -4.04
CA GLN A 160 9.94 14.21 -4.48
C GLN A 160 8.66 14.24 -5.31
N LEU A 161 8.68 13.60 -6.46
CA LEU A 161 7.57 13.59 -7.41
C LEU A 161 6.44 12.68 -6.91
N ALA A 162 5.23 13.24 -6.89
CA ALA A 162 4.05 12.58 -6.34
C ALA A 162 3.19 11.87 -7.39
N ALA A 163 3.43 12.11 -8.69
CA ALA A 163 2.69 11.51 -9.79
C ALA A 163 3.58 11.42 -11.04
N ASP A 164 3.17 10.63 -12.03
CA ASP A 164 3.81 10.63 -13.35
C ASP A 164 3.33 11.83 -14.17
N GLY A 165 4.22 12.40 -14.97
CA GLY A 165 3.87 13.55 -15.77
C GLY A 165 4.75 13.80 -16.98
N ARG A 166 4.21 14.60 -17.91
CA ARG A 166 4.89 15.14 -19.08
C ARG A 166 5.43 16.54 -18.76
N ILE A 167 6.71 16.76 -18.96
CA ILE A 167 7.32 18.07 -18.78
C ILE A 167 6.79 19.02 -19.86
N ILE A 168 6.31 20.20 -19.46
CA ILE A 168 5.82 21.24 -20.38
C ILE A 168 6.72 22.48 -20.42
N GLU A 169 7.43 22.75 -19.34
CA GLU A 169 8.47 23.79 -19.23
C GLU A 169 9.55 23.30 -18.28
N GLU A 170 10.80 23.58 -18.56
CA GLU A 170 11.90 23.24 -17.67
C GLU A 170 13.02 24.30 -17.70
N SER A 171 13.85 24.31 -16.64
CA SER A 171 15.04 25.10 -16.53
C SER A 171 16.09 24.31 -15.76
N ASN A 172 17.10 23.79 -16.49
CA ASN A 172 18.19 22.97 -15.96
C ASN A 172 17.72 21.79 -15.09
N LEU A 173 16.66 21.10 -15.52
CA LEU A 173 16.01 20.03 -14.74
C LEU A 173 16.85 18.77 -14.78
N GLN A 174 17.24 18.28 -13.60
CA GLN A 174 17.85 16.98 -13.40
C GLN A 174 17.09 16.19 -12.36
N ILE A 175 16.80 14.93 -12.66
CA ILE A 175 16.01 14.04 -11.79
C ILE A 175 16.78 12.77 -11.48
N ARG A 176 16.80 12.39 -10.22
CA ARG A 176 17.33 11.10 -9.77
C ARG A 176 16.25 10.05 -9.87
N GLU A 177 16.42 9.11 -10.78
CA GLU A 177 15.44 8.04 -11.08
C GLU A 177 15.86 6.67 -10.54
N SER A 178 16.83 6.63 -9.63
CA SER A 178 17.40 5.38 -9.10
C SER A 178 16.37 4.43 -8.48
N ALA A 179 15.29 4.95 -7.94
CA ALA A 179 14.21 4.13 -7.38
C ALA A 179 13.46 3.31 -8.45
N LEU A 180 13.50 3.75 -9.72
CA LEU A 180 12.76 3.16 -10.82
C LEU A 180 13.68 2.43 -11.83
N THR A 181 14.82 3.06 -12.17
CA THR A 181 15.77 2.53 -13.16
C THR A 181 16.94 1.77 -12.54
N GLY A 182 17.20 1.96 -11.25
CA GLY A 182 18.38 1.43 -10.57
C GLY A 182 19.66 2.24 -10.80
N GLU A 183 19.64 3.25 -11.68
CA GLU A 183 20.82 4.08 -11.99
C GLU A 183 20.99 5.21 -10.97
N SER A 184 22.22 5.39 -10.46
CA SER A 184 22.49 6.37 -9.40
C SER A 184 22.69 7.80 -9.90
N HIS A 185 22.92 7.99 -11.19
CA HIS A 185 23.14 9.31 -11.78
C HIS A 185 21.83 10.05 -12.02
N ALA A 186 21.87 11.37 -11.84
CA ALA A 186 20.74 12.21 -12.22
C ALA A 186 20.65 12.32 -13.74
N VAL A 187 19.43 12.20 -14.27
CA VAL A 187 19.12 12.29 -15.69
C VAL A 187 18.70 13.72 -16.02
N GLU A 188 19.31 14.30 -17.03
CA GLU A 188 18.89 15.61 -17.57
C GLU A 188 17.58 15.45 -18.33
N LYS A 189 16.60 16.28 -18.02
CA LYS A 189 15.26 16.25 -18.60
C LYS A 189 15.05 17.42 -19.54
N GLN A 190 14.26 17.19 -20.60
CA GLN A 190 14.02 18.16 -21.66
C GLN A 190 12.54 18.19 -22.05
N ALA A 191 11.95 19.38 -22.08
CA ALA A 191 10.52 19.56 -22.39
C ALA A 191 10.21 19.38 -23.87
N ASP A 192 10.98 20.05 -24.76
CA ASP A 192 10.66 20.22 -26.19
C ASP A 192 11.08 19.05 -27.08
N ILE A 193 11.39 17.90 -26.49
CA ILE A 193 11.77 16.68 -27.22
C ILE A 193 10.57 15.72 -27.34
N GLN A 194 10.39 15.19 -28.54
CA GLN A 194 9.58 14.00 -28.79
C GLN A 194 10.49 12.78 -28.75
N VAL A 195 10.07 11.77 -28.01
CA VAL A 195 10.81 10.53 -27.84
C VAL A 195 10.03 9.40 -28.54
N PRO A 196 10.69 8.52 -29.33
CA PRO A 196 10.02 7.43 -30.02
C PRO A 196 9.19 6.54 -29.09
N GLU A 197 8.10 5.99 -29.58
CA GLU A 197 7.18 5.16 -28.76
C GLU A 197 7.85 3.97 -28.09
N GLU A 198 8.83 3.35 -28.75
CA GLU A 198 9.54 2.14 -28.29
C GLU A 198 10.66 2.45 -27.28
N THR A 199 10.82 3.72 -26.87
CA THR A 199 11.90 4.12 -25.96
C THR A 199 11.74 3.53 -24.58
N SER A 200 12.86 3.01 -24.03
CA SER A 200 12.90 2.44 -22.69
C SER A 200 12.57 3.50 -21.62
N LEU A 201 12.11 3.06 -20.45
CA LEU A 201 11.64 3.94 -19.38
C LEU A 201 12.69 4.99 -18.97
N GLY A 202 13.94 4.57 -18.76
CA GLY A 202 15.04 5.46 -18.33
C GLY A 202 15.46 6.50 -19.38
N ASP A 203 15.18 6.24 -20.66
CA ASP A 203 15.56 7.12 -21.77
C ASP A 203 14.45 8.13 -22.15
N ARG A 204 13.30 8.08 -21.47
CA ARG A 204 12.21 9.03 -21.71
C ARG A 204 12.49 10.37 -21.01
N VAL A 205 13.37 11.15 -21.61
CA VAL A 205 13.88 12.40 -21.03
C VAL A 205 12.83 13.51 -20.87
N ASN A 206 11.66 13.37 -21.46
CA ASN A 206 10.56 14.34 -21.42
C ASN A 206 9.45 13.97 -20.42
N LEU A 207 9.61 12.87 -19.70
CA LEU A 207 8.70 12.43 -18.62
C LEU A 207 9.37 12.51 -17.25
N VAL A 208 8.52 12.59 -16.25
CA VAL A 208 8.89 12.44 -14.84
C VAL A 208 8.00 11.37 -14.21
N TYR A 209 8.49 10.72 -13.15
CA TYR A 209 7.84 9.57 -12.55
C TYR A 209 7.66 9.73 -11.04
N GLN A 210 6.57 9.20 -10.53
CA GLN A 210 6.28 9.14 -9.10
C GLN A 210 7.41 8.43 -8.34
N GLY A 211 7.79 8.98 -7.18
CA GLY A 211 8.81 8.40 -6.30
C GLY A 211 10.25 8.80 -6.65
N THR A 212 10.46 9.53 -7.76
CA THR A 212 11.77 10.10 -8.13
C THR A 212 11.98 11.48 -7.51
N GLU A 213 13.21 11.97 -7.47
CA GLU A 213 13.59 13.21 -6.78
C GLU A 213 14.22 14.21 -7.75
N VAL A 214 13.77 15.46 -7.70
CA VAL A 214 14.39 16.57 -8.43
C VAL A 214 15.72 16.92 -7.76
N SER A 215 16.84 16.62 -8.41
CA SER A 215 18.19 16.92 -7.90
C SER A 215 18.61 18.36 -8.19
N GLN A 216 18.17 18.92 -9.32
CA GLN A 216 18.51 20.29 -9.74
C GLN A 216 17.43 20.86 -10.66
N GLY A 217 17.33 22.19 -10.69
CA GLY A 217 16.45 22.91 -11.60
C GLY A 217 15.02 23.01 -11.15
N ARG A 218 14.14 23.35 -12.09
CA ARG A 218 12.69 23.49 -11.87
C ARG A 218 11.92 23.19 -13.15
N ALA A 219 10.66 22.80 -13.01
CA ALA A 219 9.78 22.56 -14.16
C ALA A 219 8.31 22.75 -13.85
N LYS A 220 7.52 22.96 -14.93
CA LYS A 220 6.08 22.71 -14.94
C LYS A 220 5.83 21.36 -15.60
N VAL A 221 5.00 20.57 -14.99
CA VAL A 221 4.70 19.19 -15.40
C VAL A 221 3.20 18.98 -15.43
N ILE A 222 2.66 18.51 -16.55
CA ILE A 222 1.28 18.07 -16.59
C ILE A 222 1.17 16.61 -16.13
N VAL A 223 0.34 16.34 -15.13
CA VAL A 223 0.12 15.00 -14.59
C VAL A 223 -0.54 14.13 -15.65
N THR A 224 0.08 13.00 -15.97
CA THR A 224 -0.40 12.03 -16.95
C THR A 224 -0.93 10.75 -16.32
N GLY A 225 -0.47 10.41 -15.12
CA GLY A 225 -0.86 9.20 -14.40
C GLY A 225 -0.78 9.38 -12.88
N THR A 226 -1.73 8.78 -12.17
CA THR A 226 -1.84 8.85 -10.70
C THR A 226 -2.07 7.45 -10.11
N GLY A 227 -1.69 7.24 -8.86
CA GLY A 227 -1.92 6.01 -8.11
C GLY A 227 -1.40 4.76 -8.82
N MET A 228 -2.26 3.78 -8.97
CA MET A 228 -1.91 2.50 -9.62
C MET A 228 -1.64 2.60 -11.12
N GLN A 229 -1.93 3.74 -11.77
CA GLN A 229 -1.66 3.96 -13.19
C GLN A 229 -0.24 4.50 -13.43
N THR A 230 0.48 4.94 -12.39
CA THR A 230 1.88 5.36 -12.49
C THR A 230 2.80 4.17 -12.74
N GLU A 231 4.02 4.41 -13.23
CA GLU A 231 5.01 3.33 -13.40
C GLU A 231 5.32 2.64 -12.06
N LEU A 232 5.42 3.41 -10.98
CA LEU A 232 5.56 2.85 -9.63
C LEU A 232 4.34 2.03 -9.21
N GLY A 233 3.13 2.47 -9.56
CA GLY A 233 1.88 1.75 -9.32
C GLY A 233 1.82 0.41 -10.06
N LYS A 234 2.28 0.37 -11.31
CA LYS A 234 2.38 -0.88 -12.09
C LYS A 234 3.35 -1.88 -11.44
N ILE A 235 4.50 -1.41 -10.94
CA ILE A 235 5.45 -2.24 -10.20
C ILE A 235 4.80 -2.75 -8.90
N ALA A 236 4.12 -1.87 -8.16
CA ALA A 236 3.41 -2.26 -6.95
C ALA A 236 2.35 -3.33 -7.21
N ALA A 237 1.60 -3.22 -8.31
CA ALA A 237 0.60 -4.22 -8.70
C ALA A 237 1.23 -5.60 -9.00
N LEU A 238 2.40 -5.62 -9.65
CA LEU A 238 3.15 -6.87 -9.91
C LEU A 238 3.65 -7.52 -8.60
N LEU A 239 3.98 -6.73 -7.59
CA LEU A 239 4.47 -7.21 -6.30
C LEU A 239 3.35 -7.63 -5.35
N GLN A 240 2.12 -7.20 -5.54
CA GLN A 240 0.97 -7.53 -4.66
C GLN A 240 0.65 -9.04 -4.62
N GLY A 241 1.08 -9.82 -5.59
CA GLY A 241 0.91 -11.27 -5.62
C GLY A 241 2.03 -12.06 -4.91
N VAL A 242 3.07 -11.38 -4.45
CA VAL A 242 4.22 -12.03 -3.80
C VAL A 242 3.97 -12.07 -2.29
N GLU A 243 3.69 -13.27 -1.75
CA GLU A 243 3.65 -13.47 -0.31
C GLU A 243 5.04 -13.17 0.29
N SER A 244 5.07 -12.36 1.34
CA SER A 244 6.31 -12.07 2.07
C SER A 244 6.81 -13.37 2.72
N GLU A 245 7.90 -13.92 2.23
CA GLU A 245 8.54 -15.06 2.86
C GLU A 245 9.05 -14.68 4.26
N PRO A 246 8.81 -15.55 5.27
CA PRO A 246 9.30 -15.28 6.61
C PRO A 246 10.83 -15.27 6.64
N THR A 247 11.40 -14.33 7.38
CA THR A 247 12.86 -14.23 7.53
C THR A 247 13.46 -15.52 8.13
N PRO A 248 14.75 -15.83 7.86
CA PRO A 248 15.41 -17.01 8.45
C PRO A 248 15.31 -17.07 9.98
N LEU A 249 15.32 -15.90 10.65
CA LEU A 249 15.12 -15.81 12.09
C LEU A 249 13.70 -16.19 12.50
N GLN A 250 12.69 -15.67 11.79
CA GLN A 250 11.29 -16.03 12.03
C GLN A 250 11.05 -17.54 11.80
N GLN A 251 11.63 -18.13 10.76
CA GLN A 251 11.54 -19.56 10.50
C GLN A 251 12.13 -20.39 11.64
N ARG A 252 13.31 -20.02 12.15
CA ARG A 252 13.94 -20.70 13.30
C ARG A 252 13.12 -20.55 14.58
N MET A 253 12.59 -19.35 14.85
CA MET A 253 11.72 -19.10 16.01
C MET A 253 10.43 -19.93 15.93
N SER A 254 9.81 -20.03 14.75
CA SER A 254 8.64 -20.87 14.52
C SER A 254 8.96 -22.35 14.73
N GLN A 255 10.12 -22.83 14.25
CA GLN A 255 10.57 -24.21 14.48
C GLN A 255 10.75 -24.51 15.96
N LEU A 256 11.42 -23.63 16.72
CA LEU A 256 11.57 -23.78 18.17
C LEU A 256 10.20 -23.79 18.87
N GLY A 257 9.30 -22.89 18.48
CA GLY A 257 7.93 -22.86 18.98
C GLY A 257 7.21 -24.18 18.76
N ASN A 258 7.28 -24.71 17.54
CA ASN A 258 6.66 -26.00 17.20
C ASN A 258 7.23 -27.19 17.98
N VAL A 259 8.54 -27.23 18.22
CA VAL A 259 9.19 -28.27 19.05
C VAL A 259 8.72 -28.19 20.50
N LEU A 260 8.66 -26.98 21.07
CA LEU A 260 8.16 -26.80 22.44
C LEU A 260 6.69 -27.22 22.57
N VAL A 261 5.87 -26.88 21.58
CA VAL A 261 4.45 -27.25 21.53
C VAL A 261 4.32 -28.76 21.40
N ALA A 262 5.07 -29.41 20.51
CA ALA A 262 5.05 -30.86 20.38
C ALA A 262 5.44 -31.57 21.68
N GLY A 263 6.47 -31.06 22.39
CA GLY A 263 6.88 -31.57 23.71
C GLY A 263 5.77 -31.42 24.76
N ALA A 264 5.12 -30.27 24.79
CA ALA A 264 3.99 -30.02 25.70
C ALA A 264 2.78 -30.93 25.39
N MET A 265 2.47 -31.15 24.11
CA MET A 265 1.40 -32.07 23.70
C MET A 265 1.68 -33.51 24.11
N VAL A 266 2.93 -33.98 23.98
CA VAL A 266 3.34 -35.31 24.46
C VAL A 266 3.13 -35.42 25.97
N LEU A 267 3.52 -34.41 26.76
CA LEU A 267 3.31 -34.37 28.20
C LEU A 267 1.80 -34.43 28.56
N VAL A 268 0.98 -33.65 27.90
CA VAL A 268 -0.49 -33.67 28.10
C VAL A 268 -1.06 -35.05 27.78
N ALA A 269 -0.64 -35.66 26.65
CA ALA A 269 -1.09 -36.98 26.28
C ALA A 269 -0.73 -38.05 27.33
N LEU A 270 0.49 -37.99 27.88
CA LEU A 270 0.96 -38.91 28.94
C LEU A 270 0.13 -38.74 30.23
N VAL A 271 -0.18 -37.50 30.61
CA VAL A 271 -1.01 -37.22 31.79
C VAL A 271 -2.44 -37.73 31.58
N VAL A 272 -3.02 -37.53 30.41
CA VAL A 272 -4.38 -38.02 30.10
C VAL A 272 -4.42 -39.54 30.09
N ILE A 273 -3.44 -40.23 29.44
CA ILE A 273 -3.36 -41.68 29.40
C ILE A 273 -3.17 -42.23 30.81
N GLY A 274 -2.26 -41.61 31.61
CA GLY A 274 -2.04 -42.06 33.02
C GLY A 274 -3.26 -41.83 33.92
N GLY A 275 -4.03 -40.76 33.69
CA GLY A 275 -5.28 -40.49 34.38
C GLY A 275 -6.38 -41.52 34.03
N VAL A 276 -6.50 -41.86 32.72
CA VAL A 276 -7.49 -42.89 32.28
C VAL A 276 -7.12 -44.29 32.77
N TRP A 277 -5.84 -44.61 32.94
CA TRP A 277 -5.37 -45.91 33.48
C TRP A 277 -5.58 -46.06 34.99
N ARG A 278 -5.78 -44.96 35.69
CA ARG A 278 -5.98 -44.95 37.17
C ARG A 278 -7.45 -44.97 37.58
N LEU A 279 -8.35 -44.76 36.63
CA LEU A 279 -9.80 -44.95 36.75
C LEU A 279 -10.22 -46.36 36.36
#